data_debeebbbc749a05a3e7b7914c169f8e2
#
_entry.id   debeebbbc749a05a3e7b7914c169f8e2
#
_cell.length_a   1.000
_cell.length_b   1.000
_cell.length_c   1.000
_cell.angle_alpha   90.00
_cell.angle_beta   90.00
_cell.angle_gamma   90.00
#
_symmetry.space_group_name_H-M   'P 1'
#
loop_
_entity.id
_entity.type
_entity.pdbx_description
1 polymer ?
#
loop_
_entity_poly.entity_id
_entity_poly.type
_entity_poly.pdbx_seq_one_letter_code
_entity_poly.pdbx_strand_id
1 'polypeptide(L)'
;VQVFSVDYVRDDRRYTHFFAAITLFAGGMLIMVMAENMVQLILGWEIMGLTTFMLIGHWWEEEANSRAALKAFFTVRVGDVGLLVGTAIIFFGANQWAVDNLDSNGFNIAAIQAWALSGEANTQFLLWGAVALFIACIGKSGQFPLHKWLPDAMAGPTPVSSLLHSSTMVVAGVFLVARIYPVFWEGFNIGTGGLSFIAIIGAITIVIAALLAFVQDDIKKVLAYSTVSQLGYMMLGLGTGAWLPAVFHIFTHAFFKCALFLCAGSVSHSGSHHSFDMKKDMGGLRKKMPITFAAWIVSTLALTGVFPFAGFWSKDEIIDNVGANGYTFLMWVGLAGAALTAMYMTRATYLTFFGEPRGAAAGHGHDDAHAEEHEMEHISVGAPEPRSLSSAVNAGHGTVQH
;
A
#
# COMPACT_ATOMS: atom_id res chain seq x y z
N VAL A 1 12.13 -2.70 -10.96
CA VAL A 1 11.53 -3.87 -10.28
C VAL A 1 11.80 -5.15 -11.06
N GLN A 2 11.38 -5.27 -12.33
CA GLN A 2 11.58 -6.50 -13.11
C GLN A 2 13.04 -6.94 -13.21
N VAL A 3 13.98 -6.02 -13.46
CA VAL A 3 15.43 -6.33 -13.50
C VAL A 3 15.92 -6.88 -12.16
N PHE A 4 15.52 -6.28 -11.04
CA PHE A 4 15.84 -6.78 -9.70
C PHE A 4 15.23 -8.17 -9.45
N SER A 5 14.03 -8.41 -9.96
CA SER A 5 13.33 -9.69 -9.80
C SER A 5 14.04 -10.87 -10.47
N VAL A 6 14.79 -10.64 -11.56
CA VAL A 6 15.52 -11.71 -12.28
C VAL A 6 16.43 -12.50 -11.34
N ASP A 7 17.15 -11.78 -10.46
CA ASP A 7 18.02 -12.41 -9.48
C ASP A 7 17.27 -12.85 -8.21
N TYR A 8 16.33 -12.01 -7.74
CA TYR A 8 15.60 -12.25 -6.49
C TYR A 8 14.75 -13.53 -6.50
N VAL A 9 14.11 -13.90 -7.65
CA VAL A 9 13.29 -15.12 -7.78
C VAL A 9 13.93 -16.16 -8.71
N ARG A 10 15.26 -16.11 -8.89
CA ARG A 10 15.99 -16.94 -9.85
C ARG A 10 15.76 -18.44 -9.65
N ASP A 11 15.77 -18.88 -8.39
CA ASP A 11 15.67 -20.29 -8.02
C ASP A 11 14.23 -20.71 -7.67
N ASP A 12 13.24 -19.80 -7.85
CA ASP A 12 11.84 -20.10 -7.57
C ASP A 12 11.21 -20.95 -8.68
N ARG A 13 10.53 -22.04 -8.28
CA ARG A 13 9.83 -22.96 -9.22
C ARG A 13 8.77 -22.24 -10.05
N ARG A 14 8.23 -21.11 -9.57
CA ARG A 14 7.16 -20.32 -10.19
C ARG A 14 7.70 -19.07 -10.90
N TYR A 15 8.95 -19.09 -11.31
CA TYR A 15 9.60 -17.97 -12.02
C TYR A 15 8.73 -17.44 -13.17
N THR A 16 8.28 -18.33 -14.07
CA THR A 16 7.45 -17.94 -15.23
C THR A 16 6.10 -17.36 -14.79
N HIS A 17 5.44 -17.97 -13.79
CA HIS A 17 4.19 -17.47 -13.25
C HIS A 17 4.35 -16.07 -12.63
N PHE A 18 5.44 -15.85 -11.90
CA PHE A 18 5.77 -14.55 -11.31
C PHE A 18 5.88 -13.45 -12.39
N PHE A 19 6.68 -13.69 -13.44
CA PHE A 19 6.87 -12.71 -14.51
C PHE A 19 5.62 -12.50 -15.35
N ALA A 20 4.82 -13.53 -15.58
CA ALA A 20 3.52 -13.40 -16.25
C ALA A 20 2.56 -12.52 -15.45
N ALA A 21 2.44 -12.77 -14.12
CA ALA A 21 1.57 -11.99 -13.25
C ALA A 21 2.02 -10.53 -13.13
N ILE A 22 3.32 -10.25 -12.98
CA ILE A 22 3.83 -8.87 -12.85
C ILE A 22 3.69 -8.09 -14.17
N THR A 23 3.80 -8.78 -15.31
CA THR A 23 3.59 -8.16 -16.64
C THR A 23 2.11 -7.85 -16.86
N LEU A 24 1.22 -8.78 -16.52
CA LEU A 24 -0.23 -8.57 -16.61
C LEU A 24 -0.68 -7.43 -15.65
N PHE A 25 -0.09 -7.37 -14.46
CA PHE A 25 -0.32 -6.27 -13.52
C PHE A 25 0.07 -4.91 -14.11
N ALA A 26 1.26 -4.83 -14.72
CA ALA A 26 1.72 -3.60 -15.37
C ALA A 26 0.81 -3.21 -16.57
N GLY A 27 0.35 -4.20 -17.35
CA GLY A 27 -0.61 -4.01 -18.42
C GLY A 27 -1.95 -3.45 -17.90
N GLY A 28 -2.48 -4.01 -16.80
CA GLY A 28 -3.69 -3.52 -16.13
C GLY A 28 -3.56 -2.06 -15.68
N MET A 29 -2.40 -1.70 -15.10
CA MET A 29 -2.13 -0.31 -14.71
C MET A 29 -2.11 0.64 -15.91
N LEU A 30 -1.47 0.25 -17.02
CA LEU A 30 -1.45 1.06 -18.23
C LEU A 30 -2.85 1.23 -18.83
N ILE A 31 -3.65 0.18 -18.90
CA ILE A 31 -5.05 0.24 -19.35
C ILE A 31 -5.84 1.24 -18.51
N MET A 32 -5.67 1.22 -17.16
CA MET A 32 -6.35 2.12 -16.26
C MET A 32 -5.92 3.58 -16.44
N VAL A 33 -4.60 3.84 -16.50
CA VAL A 33 -4.06 5.21 -16.60
C VAL A 33 -4.41 5.86 -17.95
N MET A 34 -4.41 5.09 -19.02
CA MET A 34 -4.73 5.55 -20.38
C MET A 34 -6.23 5.52 -20.69
N ALA A 35 -7.08 5.20 -19.71
CA ALA A 35 -8.52 5.08 -19.94
C ALA A 35 -9.16 6.42 -20.35
N GLU A 36 -9.95 6.40 -21.40
CA GLU A 36 -10.79 7.52 -21.85
C GLU A 36 -12.21 7.42 -21.29
N ASN A 37 -12.60 6.26 -20.80
CA ASN A 37 -13.92 6.01 -20.24
C ASN A 37 -13.85 5.17 -18.97
N MET A 38 -14.92 5.26 -18.16
CA MET A 38 -15.00 4.56 -16.86
C MET A 38 -14.98 3.04 -17.01
N VAL A 39 -15.50 2.46 -18.09
CA VAL A 39 -15.51 1.00 -18.29
C VAL A 39 -14.09 0.48 -18.49
N GLN A 40 -13.28 1.16 -19.32
CA GLN A 40 -11.88 0.82 -19.52
C GLN A 40 -11.07 1.01 -18.22
N LEU A 41 -11.35 2.07 -17.46
CA LEU A 41 -10.73 2.32 -16.17
C LEU A 41 -11.02 1.17 -15.20
N ILE A 42 -12.27 0.73 -15.08
CA ILE A 42 -12.69 -0.39 -14.25
C ILE A 42 -11.99 -1.68 -14.71
N LEU A 43 -11.89 -1.96 -16.01
CA LEU A 43 -11.20 -3.14 -16.51
C LEU A 43 -9.74 -3.18 -16.02
N GLY A 44 -9.00 -2.08 -16.18
CA GLY A 44 -7.61 -1.99 -15.69
C GLY A 44 -7.51 -2.14 -14.17
N TRP A 45 -8.43 -1.51 -13.45
CA TRP A 45 -8.55 -1.58 -11.99
C TRP A 45 -8.75 -3.00 -11.47
N GLU A 46 -9.60 -3.78 -12.13
CA GLU A 46 -9.92 -5.17 -11.79
C GLU A 46 -8.78 -6.13 -12.13
N ILE A 47 -8.12 -5.94 -13.28
CA ILE A 47 -6.91 -6.72 -13.64
C ILE A 47 -5.83 -6.52 -12.60
N MET A 48 -5.58 -5.29 -12.14
CA MET A 48 -4.64 -5.03 -11.05
C MET A 48 -5.06 -5.70 -9.75
N GLY A 49 -6.35 -5.69 -9.40
CA GLY A 49 -6.86 -6.35 -8.20
C GLY A 49 -6.61 -7.86 -8.21
N LEU A 50 -6.91 -8.53 -9.33
CA LEU A 50 -6.69 -9.97 -9.51
C LEU A 50 -5.19 -10.32 -9.45
N THR A 51 -4.38 -9.61 -10.20
CA THR A 51 -2.94 -9.89 -10.26
C THR A 51 -2.23 -9.58 -8.94
N THR A 52 -2.71 -8.60 -8.16
CA THR A 52 -2.23 -8.35 -6.80
C THR A 52 -2.48 -9.55 -5.89
N PHE A 53 -3.68 -10.15 -5.96
CA PHE A 53 -3.97 -11.38 -5.21
C PHE A 53 -3.00 -12.50 -5.58
N MET A 54 -2.75 -12.72 -6.88
CA MET A 54 -1.79 -13.73 -7.36
C MET A 54 -0.35 -13.46 -6.90
N LEU A 55 0.06 -12.20 -6.86
CA LEU A 55 1.42 -11.79 -6.51
C LEU A 55 1.67 -11.81 -4.98
N ILE A 56 0.70 -11.40 -4.16
CA ILE A 56 0.82 -11.51 -2.70
C ILE A 56 0.84 -12.97 -2.27
N GLY A 57 -0.04 -13.79 -2.86
CA GLY A 57 -0.11 -15.22 -2.63
C GLY A 57 0.87 -16.04 -3.47
N HIS A 58 2.02 -15.50 -3.87
CA HIS A 58 2.98 -16.20 -4.73
C HIS A 58 3.44 -17.53 -4.14
N TRP A 59 3.69 -17.57 -2.84
CA TRP A 59 4.00 -18.77 -2.07
C TRP A 59 2.75 -19.27 -1.33
N TRP A 60 1.73 -19.70 -2.07
CA TRP A 60 0.41 -20.07 -1.55
C TRP A 60 0.39 -21.31 -0.67
N GLU A 61 1.45 -22.14 -0.64
CA GLU A 61 1.58 -23.29 0.25
C GLU A 61 1.71 -22.85 1.72
N GLU A 62 2.24 -21.66 1.95
CA GLU A 62 2.29 -21.07 3.28
C GLU A 62 0.92 -20.45 3.61
N GLU A 63 0.28 -21.00 4.63
CA GLU A 63 -1.06 -20.56 5.04
C GLU A 63 -1.12 -19.05 5.36
N ALA A 64 -0.05 -18.51 5.95
CA ALA A 64 0.06 -17.09 6.28
C ALA A 64 -0.03 -16.20 5.02
N ASN A 65 0.65 -16.60 3.93
CA ASN A 65 0.67 -15.86 2.67
C ASN A 65 -0.69 -15.95 1.95
N SER A 66 -1.31 -17.14 1.95
CA SER A 66 -2.65 -17.34 1.41
C SER A 66 -3.70 -16.52 2.16
N ARG A 67 -3.65 -16.48 3.49
CA ARG A 67 -4.55 -15.64 4.31
C ARG A 67 -4.33 -14.14 4.04
N ALA A 68 -3.09 -13.70 3.90
CA ALA A 68 -2.75 -12.32 3.58
C ALA A 68 -3.31 -11.91 2.20
N ALA A 69 -3.14 -12.77 1.19
CA ALA A 69 -3.67 -12.55 -0.15
C ALA A 69 -5.20 -12.46 -0.16
N LEU A 70 -5.89 -13.38 0.51
CA LEU A 70 -7.35 -13.36 0.64
C LEU A 70 -7.84 -12.11 1.38
N LYS A 71 -7.19 -11.73 2.48
CA LYS A 71 -7.51 -10.52 3.24
C LYS A 71 -7.37 -9.28 2.36
N ALA A 72 -6.27 -9.14 1.63
CA ALA A 72 -6.06 -8.02 0.71
C ALA A 72 -7.15 -8.00 -0.37
N PHE A 73 -7.42 -9.14 -1.01
CA PHE A 73 -8.41 -9.24 -2.07
C PHE A 73 -9.82 -8.84 -1.60
N PHE A 74 -10.31 -9.43 -0.52
CA PHE A 74 -11.67 -9.15 -0.05
C PHE A 74 -11.83 -7.72 0.49
N THR A 75 -10.80 -7.19 1.18
CA THR A 75 -10.87 -5.81 1.67
C THR A 75 -10.94 -4.80 0.52
N VAL A 76 -10.15 -5.01 -0.54
CA VAL A 76 -10.18 -4.16 -1.73
C VAL A 76 -11.50 -4.31 -2.47
N ARG A 77 -12.05 -5.53 -2.58
CA ARG A 77 -13.35 -5.80 -3.24
C ARG A 77 -14.53 -5.07 -2.60
N VAL A 78 -14.51 -4.90 -1.29
CA VAL A 78 -15.52 -4.03 -0.63
C VAL A 78 -15.48 -2.61 -1.20
N GLY A 79 -14.30 -2.08 -1.47
CA GLY A 79 -14.12 -0.80 -2.16
C GLY A 79 -14.62 -0.85 -3.62
N ASP A 80 -14.30 -1.92 -4.35
CA ASP A 80 -14.62 -2.06 -5.78
C ASP A 80 -16.14 -2.06 -6.04
N VAL A 81 -16.97 -2.53 -5.09
CA VAL A 81 -18.43 -2.34 -5.13
C VAL A 81 -18.76 -0.85 -5.20
N GLY A 82 -18.07 -0.01 -4.44
CA GLY A 82 -18.23 1.44 -4.49
C GLY A 82 -17.87 2.02 -5.86
N LEU A 83 -16.85 1.49 -6.54
CA LEU A 83 -16.47 1.89 -7.89
C LEU A 83 -17.61 1.64 -8.90
N LEU A 84 -18.19 0.45 -8.86
CA LEU A 84 -19.29 0.06 -9.76
C LEU A 84 -20.55 0.91 -9.51
N VAL A 85 -20.94 1.03 -8.24
CA VAL A 85 -22.13 1.84 -7.85
C VAL A 85 -21.91 3.31 -8.18
N GLY A 86 -20.75 3.86 -7.85
CA GLY A 86 -20.42 5.26 -8.14
C GLY A 86 -20.39 5.55 -9.63
N THR A 87 -19.80 4.65 -10.43
CA THR A 87 -19.84 4.78 -11.90
C THR A 87 -21.25 4.74 -12.45
N ALA A 88 -22.12 3.87 -11.92
CA ALA A 88 -23.54 3.83 -12.35
C ALA A 88 -24.27 5.11 -11.99
N ILE A 89 -24.10 5.64 -10.77
CA ILE A 89 -24.71 6.90 -10.34
C ILE A 89 -24.26 8.06 -11.27
N ILE A 90 -22.96 8.18 -11.50
CA ILE A 90 -22.41 9.23 -12.38
C ILE A 90 -22.91 9.07 -13.81
N PHE A 91 -22.96 7.82 -14.32
CA PHE A 91 -23.50 7.56 -15.65
C PHE A 91 -24.94 8.04 -15.80
N PHE A 92 -25.83 7.69 -14.88
CA PHE A 92 -27.23 8.13 -14.95
C PHE A 92 -27.37 9.66 -14.80
N GLY A 93 -26.49 10.31 -14.04
CA GLY A 93 -26.49 11.75 -13.91
C GLY A 93 -25.96 12.48 -15.13
N ALA A 94 -24.90 11.98 -15.74
CA ALA A 94 -24.17 12.65 -16.82
C ALA A 94 -24.65 12.29 -18.22
N ASN A 95 -25.25 11.10 -18.44
CA ASN A 95 -25.45 10.54 -19.78
C ASN A 95 -26.33 11.42 -20.67
N GLN A 96 -27.48 11.88 -20.18
CA GLN A 96 -28.38 12.71 -21.00
C GLN A 96 -27.72 14.03 -21.38
N TRP A 97 -27.07 14.66 -20.40
CA TRP A 97 -26.34 15.94 -20.64
C TRP A 97 -25.20 15.77 -21.65
N ALA A 98 -24.45 14.64 -21.55
CA ALA A 98 -23.34 14.33 -22.46
C ALA A 98 -23.81 14.09 -23.90
N VAL A 99 -24.95 13.42 -24.09
CA VAL A 99 -25.56 13.21 -25.41
C VAL A 99 -26.03 14.53 -26.00
N ASP A 100 -26.73 15.37 -25.21
CA ASP A 100 -27.33 16.62 -25.71
C ASP A 100 -26.28 17.70 -26.01
N ASN A 101 -25.15 17.73 -25.30
CA ASN A 101 -24.16 18.80 -25.38
C ASN A 101 -22.84 18.43 -26.07
N LEU A 102 -22.45 17.17 -26.05
CA LEU A 102 -21.10 16.74 -26.49
C LEU A 102 -21.11 15.59 -27.52
N ASP A 103 -22.28 15.13 -27.96
CA ASP A 103 -22.42 13.94 -28.84
C ASP A 103 -21.62 12.73 -28.27
N SER A 104 -21.67 12.56 -26.96
CA SER A 104 -20.91 11.57 -26.20
C SER A 104 -21.81 10.84 -25.21
N ASN A 105 -21.25 9.91 -24.42
CA ASN A 105 -22.01 9.16 -23.43
C ASN A 105 -21.48 9.41 -22.01
N GLY A 106 -22.31 9.04 -21.00
CA GLY A 106 -22.00 9.24 -19.59
C GLY A 106 -20.88 8.36 -19.03
N PHE A 107 -20.24 7.51 -19.82
CA PHE A 107 -19.01 6.80 -19.42
C PHE A 107 -17.73 7.53 -19.82
N ASN A 108 -17.79 8.46 -20.79
CA ASN A 108 -16.63 9.21 -21.22
C ASN A 108 -16.14 10.15 -20.12
N ILE A 109 -14.86 10.03 -19.74
CA ILE A 109 -14.28 10.78 -18.61
C ILE A 109 -14.31 12.30 -18.88
N ALA A 110 -14.02 12.74 -20.11
CA ALA A 110 -14.05 14.15 -20.45
C ALA A 110 -15.48 14.72 -20.39
N ALA A 111 -16.48 13.94 -20.84
CA ALA A 111 -17.88 14.32 -20.73
C ALA A 111 -18.36 14.40 -19.27
N ILE A 112 -17.96 13.45 -18.42
CA ILE A 112 -18.24 13.48 -16.98
C ILE A 112 -17.65 14.75 -16.33
N GLN A 113 -16.40 15.07 -16.66
CA GLN A 113 -15.74 16.27 -16.13
C GLN A 113 -16.45 17.56 -16.57
N ALA A 114 -16.80 17.65 -17.85
CA ALA A 114 -17.53 18.81 -18.40
C ALA A 114 -18.92 18.94 -17.76
N TRP A 115 -19.65 17.82 -17.60
CA TRP A 115 -20.92 17.80 -16.90
C TRP A 115 -20.81 18.30 -15.47
N ALA A 116 -19.83 17.81 -14.70
CA ALA A 116 -19.64 18.21 -13.32
C ALA A 116 -19.39 19.72 -13.19
N LEU A 117 -18.69 20.35 -14.15
CA LEU A 117 -18.37 21.77 -14.16
C LEU A 117 -19.42 22.65 -14.83
N SER A 118 -20.46 22.07 -15.45
CA SER A 118 -21.47 22.84 -16.21
C SER A 118 -22.37 23.74 -15.35
N GLY A 119 -22.43 23.49 -14.04
CA GLY A 119 -23.40 24.10 -13.13
C GLY A 119 -24.84 23.53 -13.26
N GLU A 120 -25.09 22.66 -14.26
CA GLU A 120 -26.38 21.99 -14.47
C GLU A 120 -26.42 20.62 -13.82
N ALA A 121 -25.28 20.14 -13.31
CA ALA A 121 -25.18 18.84 -12.69
C ALA A 121 -26.02 18.76 -11.41
N ASN A 122 -26.82 17.68 -11.30
CA ASN A 122 -27.61 17.46 -10.10
C ASN A 122 -26.68 17.13 -8.93
N THR A 123 -26.71 17.94 -7.87
CA THR A 123 -25.87 17.84 -6.68
C THR A 123 -25.98 16.48 -5.97
N GLN A 124 -27.13 15.80 -6.04
CA GLN A 124 -27.30 14.47 -5.43
C GLN A 124 -26.53 13.39 -6.19
N PHE A 125 -26.54 13.43 -7.54
CA PHE A 125 -25.74 12.51 -8.33
C PHE A 125 -24.23 12.76 -8.13
N LEU A 126 -23.81 14.02 -8.05
CA LEU A 126 -22.41 14.37 -7.74
C LEU A 126 -21.99 13.88 -6.36
N LEU A 127 -22.80 14.17 -5.32
CA LEU A 127 -22.48 13.79 -3.95
C LEU A 127 -22.40 12.27 -3.77
N TRP A 128 -23.47 11.54 -4.14
CA TRP A 128 -23.49 10.10 -3.94
C TRP A 128 -22.55 9.35 -4.88
N GLY A 129 -22.35 9.85 -6.10
CA GLY A 129 -21.33 9.35 -7.02
C GLY A 129 -19.92 9.53 -6.44
N ALA A 130 -19.59 10.72 -5.96
CA ALA A 130 -18.31 10.99 -5.31
C ALA A 130 -18.10 10.14 -4.05
N VAL A 131 -19.10 10.00 -3.19
CA VAL A 131 -19.03 9.14 -1.99
C VAL A 131 -18.74 7.69 -2.37
N ALA A 132 -19.51 7.14 -3.30
CA ALA A 132 -19.33 5.74 -3.72
C ALA A 132 -17.95 5.50 -4.37
N LEU A 133 -17.52 6.38 -5.28
CA LEU A 133 -16.19 6.30 -5.89
C LEU A 133 -15.07 6.48 -4.85
N PHE A 134 -15.26 7.32 -3.85
CA PHE A 134 -14.26 7.50 -2.79
C PHE A 134 -14.14 6.27 -1.87
N ILE A 135 -15.19 5.49 -1.67
CA ILE A 135 -15.11 4.19 -0.97
C ILE A 135 -14.15 3.25 -1.71
N ALA A 136 -14.18 3.23 -3.05
CA ALA A 136 -13.19 2.48 -3.82
C ALA A 136 -11.76 2.98 -3.62
N CYS A 137 -11.58 4.31 -3.55
CA CYS A 137 -10.29 4.92 -3.28
C CYS A 137 -9.77 4.55 -1.87
N ILE A 138 -10.64 4.54 -0.86
CA ILE A 138 -10.31 4.10 0.51
C ILE A 138 -9.81 2.65 0.51
N GLY A 139 -10.51 1.75 -0.17
CA GLY A 139 -10.14 0.34 -0.28
C GLY A 139 -8.79 0.13 -0.97
N LYS A 140 -8.64 0.65 -2.18
CA LYS A 140 -7.44 0.45 -3.01
C LYS A 140 -6.21 1.15 -2.45
N SER A 141 -6.36 2.39 -1.97
CA SER A 141 -5.25 3.18 -1.42
C SER A 141 -5.03 2.96 0.09
N GLY A 142 -5.67 1.97 0.69
CA GLY A 142 -5.46 1.62 2.09
C GLY A 142 -5.66 2.80 3.04
N GLN A 143 -6.66 3.64 2.79
CA GLN A 143 -7.01 4.73 3.68
C GLN A 143 -7.81 4.21 4.88
N PHE A 144 -7.82 4.97 5.96
CA PHE A 144 -8.68 4.65 7.11
C PHE A 144 -10.16 4.57 6.68
N PRO A 145 -10.91 3.53 7.08
CA PRO A 145 -10.55 2.42 8.00
C PRO A 145 -10.00 1.15 7.29
N LEU A 146 -9.93 1.10 5.95
CA LEU A 146 -9.59 -0.10 5.19
C LEU A 146 -8.07 -0.30 4.96
N HIS A 147 -7.21 0.21 5.84
CA HIS A 147 -5.75 0.19 5.69
C HIS A 147 -5.07 -1.13 6.09
N LYS A 148 -5.74 -1.99 6.88
CA LYS A 148 -5.12 -3.16 7.54
C LYS A 148 -4.62 -4.25 6.61
N TRP A 149 -5.08 -4.30 5.36
CA TRP A 149 -4.61 -5.31 4.39
C TRP A 149 -3.20 -5.02 3.88
N LEU A 150 -2.82 -3.75 3.84
CA LEU A 150 -1.60 -3.28 3.18
C LEU A 150 -0.31 -3.75 3.87
N PRO A 151 -0.17 -3.70 5.22
CA PRO A 151 0.99 -4.29 5.91
C PRO A 151 1.01 -5.82 5.85
N ASP A 152 -0.14 -6.49 5.79
CA ASP A 152 -0.20 -7.94 5.66
C ASP A 152 0.19 -8.40 4.25
N ALA A 153 -0.03 -7.56 3.23
CA ALA A 153 0.43 -7.80 1.87
C ALA A 153 1.96 -7.92 1.74
N MET A 154 2.72 -7.55 2.80
CA MET A 154 4.17 -7.73 2.86
C MET A 154 4.60 -9.21 2.90
N ALA A 155 3.68 -10.15 3.05
CA ALA A 155 3.91 -11.59 2.92
C ALA A 155 4.44 -12.00 1.53
N GLY A 156 4.07 -11.27 0.48
CA GLY A 156 4.57 -11.51 -0.88
C GLY A 156 6.05 -11.17 -1.09
N PRO A 157 6.64 -11.60 -2.22
CA PRO A 157 8.02 -11.29 -2.57
C PRO A 157 8.32 -9.79 -2.55
N THR A 158 9.52 -9.39 -2.15
CA THR A 158 9.87 -7.96 -2.00
C THR A 158 9.76 -7.15 -3.29
N PRO A 159 10.11 -7.67 -4.49
CA PRO A 159 9.86 -6.96 -5.75
C PRO A 159 8.38 -6.63 -5.97
N VAL A 160 7.48 -7.52 -5.56
CA VAL A 160 6.02 -7.30 -5.60
C VAL A 160 5.65 -6.16 -4.65
N SER A 161 6.13 -6.21 -3.40
CA SER A 161 5.91 -5.13 -2.43
C SER A 161 6.39 -3.78 -2.96
N SER A 162 7.56 -3.75 -3.62
CA SER A 162 8.08 -2.55 -4.25
C SER A 162 7.14 -2.02 -5.34
N LEU A 163 6.67 -2.87 -6.24
CA LEU A 163 5.78 -2.47 -7.33
C LEU A 163 4.42 -1.99 -6.82
N LEU A 164 3.77 -2.78 -5.97
CA LEU A 164 2.42 -2.50 -5.47
C LEU A 164 2.34 -1.22 -4.65
N HIS A 165 3.36 -0.96 -3.80
CA HIS A 165 3.32 0.08 -2.79
C HIS A 165 4.08 1.36 -3.17
N SER A 166 4.79 1.40 -4.30
CA SER A 166 5.47 2.62 -4.74
C SER A 166 4.62 3.46 -5.69
N SER A 167 4.13 2.87 -6.79
CA SER A 167 3.63 3.65 -7.93
C SER A 167 2.35 3.14 -8.57
N THR A 168 1.82 1.98 -8.15
CA THR A 168 0.79 1.30 -8.93
C THR A 168 -0.50 1.08 -8.16
N MET A 169 -0.72 -0.08 -7.56
CA MET A 169 -2.01 -0.46 -6.99
C MET A 169 -2.52 0.53 -5.95
N VAL A 170 -1.69 0.88 -4.98
CA VAL A 170 -2.13 1.74 -3.86
C VAL A 170 -2.31 3.20 -4.26
N VAL A 171 -1.68 3.62 -5.36
CA VAL A 171 -1.82 4.96 -5.93
C VAL A 171 -3.07 5.06 -6.81
N ALA A 172 -3.63 3.92 -7.25
CA ALA A 172 -4.80 3.91 -8.16
C ALA A 172 -6.00 4.68 -7.60
N GLY A 173 -6.26 4.62 -6.28
CA GLY A 173 -7.34 5.39 -5.67
C GLY A 173 -7.05 6.90 -5.68
N VAL A 174 -5.82 7.31 -5.40
CA VAL A 174 -5.40 8.73 -5.52
C VAL A 174 -5.53 9.20 -6.96
N PHE A 175 -5.09 8.36 -7.91
CA PHE A 175 -5.21 8.65 -9.35
C PHE A 175 -6.67 8.80 -9.78
N LEU A 176 -7.58 7.94 -9.30
CA LEU A 176 -9.01 8.05 -9.61
C LEU A 176 -9.58 9.40 -9.15
N VAL A 177 -9.29 9.82 -7.91
CA VAL A 177 -9.70 11.14 -7.41
C VAL A 177 -9.12 12.25 -8.29
N ALA A 178 -7.84 12.18 -8.63
CA ALA A 178 -7.19 13.20 -9.45
C ALA A 178 -7.70 13.20 -10.90
N ARG A 179 -8.04 12.05 -11.47
CA ARG A 179 -8.47 11.88 -12.87
C ARG A 179 -9.86 12.44 -13.14
N ILE A 180 -10.79 12.25 -12.21
CA ILE A 180 -12.16 12.78 -12.32
C ILE A 180 -12.42 13.84 -11.25
N TYR A 181 -11.40 14.67 -10.99
CA TYR A 181 -11.38 15.64 -9.91
C TYR A 181 -12.61 16.57 -9.86
N PRO A 182 -13.16 17.08 -10.99
CA PRO A 182 -14.38 17.89 -10.97
C PRO A 182 -15.57 17.26 -10.24
N VAL A 183 -15.76 15.93 -10.36
CA VAL A 183 -16.83 15.22 -9.66
C VAL A 183 -16.64 15.28 -8.14
N PHE A 184 -15.40 15.12 -7.68
CA PHE A 184 -15.07 15.22 -6.24
C PHE A 184 -15.10 16.66 -5.75
N TRP A 185 -14.66 17.61 -6.59
CA TRP A 185 -14.66 19.02 -6.27
C TRP A 185 -16.07 19.54 -5.98
N GLU A 186 -16.98 19.33 -6.91
CA GLU A 186 -18.38 19.74 -6.78
C GLU A 186 -19.15 18.86 -5.78
N GLY A 187 -18.92 17.52 -5.80
CA GLY A 187 -19.62 16.59 -4.94
C GLY A 187 -19.33 16.76 -3.45
N PHE A 188 -18.12 17.17 -3.09
CA PHE A 188 -17.73 17.43 -1.70
C PHE A 188 -17.56 18.92 -1.37
N ASN A 189 -17.92 19.84 -2.27
CA ASN A 189 -17.77 21.28 -2.12
C ASN A 189 -16.35 21.68 -1.69
N ILE A 190 -15.32 21.11 -2.33
CA ILE A 190 -13.91 21.42 -2.05
C ILE A 190 -13.67 22.90 -2.41
N GLY A 191 -12.88 23.62 -1.60
CA GLY A 191 -12.58 25.03 -1.83
C GLY A 191 -13.58 26.02 -1.24
N THR A 192 -14.68 25.56 -0.63
CA THR A 192 -15.66 26.46 0.02
C THR A 192 -15.30 26.81 1.47
N GLY A 193 -14.12 26.39 1.94
CA GLY A 193 -13.65 26.57 3.33
C GLY A 193 -14.17 25.53 4.32
N GLY A 194 -15.08 24.64 3.91
CA GLY A 194 -15.55 23.50 4.71
C GLY A 194 -14.59 22.32 4.60
N LEU A 195 -14.53 21.48 5.66
CA LEU A 195 -13.74 20.26 5.65
C LEU A 195 -14.35 19.23 4.70
N SER A 196 -13.68 18.89 3.61
CA SER A 196 -14.11 17.83 2.71
C SER A 196 -13.89 16.43 3.33
N PHE A 197 -14.74 15.49 2.94
CA PHE A 197 -14.62 14.10 3.41
C PHE A 197 -13.24 13.49 3.06
N ILE A 198 -12.70 13.80 1.88
CA ILE A 198 -11.37 13.35 1.43
C ILE A 198 -10.27 13.88 2.37
N ALA A 199 -10.32 15.18 2.72
CA ALA A 199 -9.33 15.80 3.59
C ALA A 199 -9.33 15.20 4.99
N ILE A 200 -10.51 14.93 5.55
CA ILE A 200 -10.67 14.31 6.88
C ILE A 200 -10.05 12.91 6.88
N ILE A 201 -10.42 12.07 5.93
CA ILE A 201 -9.89 10.71 5.83
C ILE A 201 -8.36 10.72 5.59
N GLY A 202 -7.86 11.62 4.73
CA GLY A 202 -6.43 11.80 4.51
C GLY A 202 -5.69 12.17 5.80
N ALA A 203 -6.17 13.15 6.54
CA ALA A 203 -5.57 13.60 7.80
C ALA A 203 -5.53 12.49 8.87
N ILE A 204 -6.64 11.77 9.07
CA ILE A 204 -6.72 10.64 10.00
C ILE A 204 -5.72 9.56 9.59
N THR A 205 -5.64 9.26 8.29
CA THR A 205 -4.74 8.25 7.74
C THR A 205 -3.27 8.60 7.96
N ILE A 206 -2.86 9.87 7.77
CA ILE A 206 -1.49 10.34 8.02
C ILE A 206 -1.06 10.00 9.44
N VAL A 207 -1.88 10.39 10.43
CA VAL A 207 -1.52 10.25 11.85
C VAL A 207 -1.48 8.78 12.27
N ILE A 208 -2.56 8.03 11.99
CA ILE A 208 -2.65 6.62 12.39
C ILE A 208 -1.52 5.80 11.74
N ALA A 209 -1.29 5.97 10.45
CA ALA A 209 -0.27 5.20 9.76
C ALA A 209 1.16 5.56 10.21
N ALA A 210 1.45 6.83 10.47
CA ALA A 210 2.76 7.25 10.98
C ALA A 210 3.04 6.70 12.38
N LEU A 211 2.05 6.70 13.28
CA LEU A 211 2.16 6.10 14.61
C LEU A 211 2.36 4.58 14.54
N LEU A 212 1.61 3.90 13.67
CA LEU A 212 1.76 2.45 13.47
C LEU A 212 3.12 2.09 12.85
N ALA A 213 3.65 2.92 11.92
CA ALA A 213 4.99 2.73 11.37
C ALA A 213 6.08 2.79 12.44
N PHE A 214 5.90 3.66 13.45
CA PHE A 214 6.89 3.86 14.51
C PHE A 214 7.05 2.64 15.41
N VAL A 215 5.99 1.86 15.63
CA VAL A 215 6.02 0.69 16.54
C VAL A 215 6.38 -0.61 15.84
N GLN A 216 6.48 -0.65 14.50
CA GLN A 216 6.83 -1.86 13.77
C GLN A 216 8.33 -2.19 13.91
N ASP A 217 8.63 -3.49 13.99
CA ASP A 217 9.99 -4.01 14.02
C ASP A 217 10.40 -4.66 12.68
N ASP A 218 9.44 -4.98 11.83
CA ASP A 218 9.65 -5.46 10.46
C ASP A 218 9.86 -4.29 9.49
N ILE A 219 11.00 -4.28 8.78
CA ILE A 219 11.38 -3.22 7.85
C ILE A 219 10.36 -3.03 6.71
N LYS A 220 9.77 -4.11 6.17
CA LYS A 220 8.74 -4.04 5.12
C LYS A 220 7.45 -3.45 5.67
N LYS A 221 7.04 -3.80 6.90
CA LYS A 221 5.84 -3.26 7.54
C LYS A 221 5.99 -1.78 7.87
N VAL A 222 7.19 -1.33 8.31
CA VAL A 222 7.49 0.12 8.46
C VAL A 222 7.27 0.84 7.15
N LEU A 223 7.84 0.33 6.04
CA LEU A 223 7.68 0.93 4.72
C LEU A 223 6.22 0.90 4.22
N ALA A 224 5.47 -0.15 4.56
CA ALA A 224 4.05 -0.29 4.22
C ALA A 224 3.20 0.79 4.91
N TYR A 225 3.30 0.93 6.23
CA TYR A 225 2.59 1.99 6.96
C TYR A 225 3.05 3.39 6.55
N SER A 226 4.34 3.54 6.24
CA SER A 226 4.87 4.77 5.65
C SER A 226 4.19 5.08 4.31
N THR A 227 3.93 4.07 3.47
CA THR A 227 3.17 4.26 2.21
C THR A 227 1.75 4.74 2.48
N VAL A 228 1.03 4.10 3.41
CA VAL A 228 -0.32 4.53 3.81
C VAL A 228 -0.32 6.00 4.25
N SER A 229 0.67 6.41 5.05
CA SER A 229 0.81 7.81 5.48
C SER A 229 1.03 8.76 4.31
N GLN A 230 1.89 8.43 3.33
CA GLN A 230 2.13 9.27 2.16
C GLN A 230 0.89 9.38 1.24
N LEU A 231 0.15 8.28 1.08
CA LEU A 231 -1.14 8.30 0.37
C LEU A 231 -2.16 9.19 1.10
N GLY A 232 -2.10 9.23 2.44
CA GLY A 232 -2.88 10.16 3.24
C GLY A 232 -2.55 11.63 2.90
N TYR A 233 -1.27 11.98 2.68
CA TYR A 233 -0.88 13.32 2.22
C TYR A 233 -1.46 13.66 0.85
N MET A 234 -1.42 12.72 -0.09
CA MET A 234 -2.00 12.93 -1.41
C MET A 234 -3.51 13.16 -1.33
N MET A 235 -4.22 12.37 -0.51
CA MET A 235 -5.65 12.55 -0.26
C MET A 235 -5.95 13.88 0.46
N LEU A 236 -5.14 14.25 1.45
CA LEU A 236 -5.25 15.54 2.12
C LEU A 236 -5.13 16.71 1.12
N GLY A 237 -4.11 16.66 0.25
CA GLY A 237 -3.92 17.66 -0.81
C GLY A 237 -5.10 17.74 -1.76
N LEU A 238 -5.57 16.60 -2.29
CA LEU A 238 -6.74 16.56 -3.17
C LEU A 238 -8.01 17.08 -2.47
N GLY A 239 -8.20 16.72 -1.20
CA GLY A 239 -9.37 17.13 -0.41
C GLY A 239 -9.38 18.61 0.00
N THR A 240 -8.26 19.33 -0.14
CA THR A 240 -8.12 20.74 0.20
C THR A 240 -7.87 21.65 -1.00
N GLY A 241 -7.88 21.12 -2.22
CA GLY A 241 -7.68 21.92 -3.44
C GLY A 241 -6.25 21.92 -3.97
N ALA A 242 -5.30 21.25 -3.32
CA ALA A 242 -3.91 21.15 -3.75
C ALA A 242 -3.70 20.00 -4.77
N TRP A 243 -4.42 20.05 -5.89
CA TRP A 243 -4.41 18.96 -6.90
C TRP A 243 -3.02 18.74 -7.51
N LEU A 244 -2.37 19.82 -7.97
CA LEU A 244 -1.05 19.72 -8.64
C LEU A 244 0.04 19.17 -7.73
N PRO A 245 0.22 19.66 -6.48
CA PRO A 245 1.18 19.09 -5.55
C PRO A 245 0.90 17.63 -5.22
N ALA A 246 -0.37 17.24 -5.05
CA ALA A 246 -0.76 15.87 -4.77
C ALA A 246 -0.39 14.91 -5.92
N VAL A 247 -0.65 15.30 -7.17
CA VAL A 247 -0.27 14.53 -8.36
C VAL A 247 1.26 14.49 -8.52
N PHE A 248 1.95 15.60 -8.28
CA PHE A 248 3.41 15.63 -8.29
C PHE A 248 4.02 14.72 -7.23
N HIS A 249 3.38 14.63 -6.06
CA HIS A 249 3.84 13.72 -5.00
C HIS A 249 3.67 12.24 -5.39
N ILE A 250 2.68 11.87 -6.21
CA ILE A 250 2.58 10.51 -6.79
C ILE A 250 3.87 10.17 -7.54
N PHE A 251 4.34 11.08 -8.38
CA PHE A 251 5.54 10.88 -9.18
C PHE A 251 6.80 10.70 -8.32
N THR A 252 7.06 11.62 -7.40
CA THR A 252 8.23 11.55 -6.51
C THR A 252 8.19 10.33 -5.60
N HIS A 253 7.00 10.01 -5.07
CA HIS A 253 6.76 8.84 -4.22
C HIS A 253 7.14 7.54 -4.92
N ALA A 254 6.80 7.40 -6.20
CA ALA A 254 7.09 6.21 -6.98
C ALA A 254 8.58 5.85 -6.94
N PHE A 255 9.46 6.82 -7.09
CA PHE A 255 10.91 6.60 -7.14
C PHE A 255 11.50 6.28 -5.76
N PHE A 256 11.29 7.12 -4.76
CA PHE A 256 11.93 6.89 -3.48
C PHE A 256 11.35 5.67 -2.74
N LYS A 257 10.07 5.35 -2.91
CA LYS A 257 9.47 4.15 -2.31
C LYS A 257 9.93 2.87 -2.99
N CYS A 258 10.01 2.87 -4.32
CA CYS A 258 10.57 1.75 -5.05
C CYS A 258 12.00 1.45 -4.55
N ALA A 259 12.85 2.46 -4.48
CA ALA A 259 14.22 2.31 -4.01
C ALA A 259 14.29 1.77 -2.57
N LEU A 260 13.47 2.30 -1.64
CA LEU A 260 13.43 1.83 -0.25
C LEU A 260 13.02 0.35 -0.14
N PHE A 261 12.00 -0.08 -0.87
CA PHE A 261 11.60 -1.49 -0.87
C PHE A 261 12.64 -2.40 -1.50
N LEU A 262 13.28 -1.99 -2.59
CA LEU A 262 14.36 -2.78 -3.21
C LEU A 262 15.58 -2.85 -2.29
N CYS A 263 15.92 -1.76 -1.58
CA CYS A 263 16.96 -1.79 -0.55
C CYS A 263 16.60 -2.75 0.60
N ALA A 264 15.34 -2.74 1.07
CA ALA A 264 14.90 -3.68 2.10
C ALA A 264 14.99 -5.14 1.61
N GLY A 265 14.67 -5.41 0.33
CA GLY A 265 14.86 -6.71 -0.29
C GLY A 265 16.32 -7.14 -0.37
N SER A 266 17.20 -6.22 -0.75
CA SER A 266 18.65 -6.48 -0.78
C SER A 266 19.21 -6.73 0.61
N VAL A 267 18.76 -5.96 1.62
CA VAL A 267 19.15 -6.17 3.03
C VAL A 267 18.72 -7.55 3.52
N SER A 268 17.46 -7.93 3.28
CA SER A 268 16.96 -9.24 3.66
C SER A 268 17.71 -10.39 2.96
N HIS A 269 17.88 -10.30 1.64
CA HIS A 269 18.48 -11.38 0.85
C HIS A 269 19.98 -11.60 1.17
N SER A 270 20.77 -10.53 1.31
CA SER A 270 22.22 -10.59 1.45
C SER A 270 22.74 -10.20 2.83
N GLY A 271 21.95 -9.54 3.66
CA GLY A 271 22.40 -8.95 4.93
C GLY A 271 21.88 -9.69 6.17
N SER A 272 20.67 -10.23 6.12
CA SER A 272 19.98 -10.83 7.28
C SER A 272 19.34 -12.18 6.97
N HIS A 273 19.90 -12.95 6.03
CA HIS A 273 19.47 -14.34 5.71
C HIS A 273 17.94 -14.49 5.62
N HIS A 274 17.31 -13.66 4.79
CA HIS A 274 15.86 -13.60 4.54
C HIS A 274 14.98 -13.09 5.70
N SER A 275 15.53 -12.70 6.85
CA SER A 275 14.77 -12.04 7.90
C SER A 275 14.47 -10.57 7.55
N PHE A 276 13.31 -10.08 8.02
CA PHE A 276 12.90 -8.67 7.93
C PHE A 276 12.84 -7.99 9.30
N ASP A 277 13.16 -8.69 10.40
CA ASP A 277 13.17 -8.14 11.75
C ASP A 277 14.41 -7.29 11.99
N MET A 278 14.19 -5.97 12.12
CA MET A 278 15.28 -5.01 12.34
C MET A 278 15.92 -5.11 13.72
N LYS A 279 15.17 -5.59 14.74
CA LYS A 279 15.69 -5.66 16.12
C LYS A 279 16.49 -6.93 16.36
N LYS A 280 16.02 -8.05 15.83
CA LYS A 280 16.61 -9.36 16.08
C LYS A 280 17.79 -9.66 15.16
N ASP A 281 17.63 -9.38 13.85
CA ASP A 281 18.46 -9.97 12.81
C ASP A 281 19.25 -8.93 11.98
N MET A 282 19.16 -7.65 12.30
CA MET A 282 19.87 -6.58 11.58
C MET A 282 20.78 -5.77 12.51
N GLY A 283 21.64 -4.94 11.92
CA GLY A 283 22.55 -4.04 12.60
C GLY A 283 23.91 -3.99 11.90
N GLY A 284 24.57 -2.84 11.94
CA GLY A 284 25.94 -2.65 11.43
C GLY A 284 26.11 -2.85 9.91
N LEU A 285 25.04 -2.98 9.13
CA LEU A 285 25.10 -3.37 7.72
C LEU A 285 25.70 -2.30 6.79
N ARG A 286 25.88 -1.05 7.24
CA ARG A 286 26.41 0.03 6.40
C ARG A 286 27.78 -0.27 5.79
N LYS A 287 28.64 -1.01 6.51
CA LYS A 287 29.98 -1.37 6.03
C LYS A 287 29.94 -2.58 5.09
N LYS A 288 29.03 -3.53 5.34
CA LYS A 288 28.87 -4.73 4.51
C LYS A 288 28.16 -4.41 3.19
N MET A 289 27.21 -3.44 3.19
CA MET A 289 26.36 -3.08 2.05
C MET A 289 26.39 -1.56 1.77
N PRO A 290 27.53 -0.97 1.38
CA PRO A 290 27.69 0.49 1.28
C PRO A 290 26.80 1.11 0.17
N ILE A 291 26.59 0.41 -0.96
CA ILE A 291 25.74 0.89 -2.07
C ILE A 291 24.28 0.90 -1.64
N THR A 292 23.80 -0.18 -1.01
CA THR A 292 22.43 -0.28 -0.48
C THR A 292 22.20 0.79 0.60
N PHE A 293 23.19 1.01 1.48
CA PHE A 293 23.12 2.07 2.48
C PHE A 293 23.00 3.46 1.86
N ALA A 294 23.81 3.78 0.84
CA ALA A 294 23.76 5.07 0.16
C ALA A 294 22.38 5.28 -0.52
N ALA A 295 21.88 4.27 -1.24
CA ALA A 295 20.56 4.32 -1.87
C ALA A 295 19.43 4.47 -0.84
N TRP A 296 19.51 3.76 0.30
CA TRP A 296 18.56 3.88 1.41
C TRP A 296 18.54 5.30 1.99
N ILE A 297 19.71 5.88 2.28
CA ILE A 297 19.82 7.24 2.85
C ILE A 297 19.25 8.28 1.90
N VAL A 298 19.64 8.26 0.62
CA VAL A 298 19.11 9.20 -0.38
C VAL A 298 17.59 9.12 -0.46
N SER A 299 17.05 7.90 -0.52
CA SER A 299 15.60 7.67 -0.59
C SER A 299 14.88 8.03 0.71
N THR A 300 15.53 7.85 1.87
CA THR A 300 15.01 8.27 3.18
C THR A 300 14.95 9.79 3.27
N LEU A 301 15.99 10.50 2.85
CA LEU A 301 16.01 11.97 2.83
C LEU A 301 14.94 12.51 1.87
N ALA A 302 14.72 11.86 0.72
CA ALA A 302 13.64 12.19 -0.18
C ALA A 302 12.26 11.97 0.48
N LEU A 303 12.03 10.81 1.11
CA LEU A 303 10.76 10.50 1.78
C LEU A 303 10.44 11.47 2.93
N THR A 304 11.46 11.84 3.73
CA THR A 304 11.30 12.75 4.88
C THR A 304 11.07 14.20 4.47
N GLY A 305 11.37 14.56 3.21
CA GLY A 305 11.20 15.91 2.71
C GLY A 305 12.36 16.85 3.08
N VAL A 306 13.60 16.34 3.08
CA VAL A 306 14.80 17.16 3.33
C VAL A 306 15.25 17.83 2.02
N PHE A 307 15.50 19.14 2.06
CA PHE A 307 16.09 19.87 0.93
C PHE A 307 17.49 19.33 0.59
N PRO A 308 17.90 19.15 -0.68
CA PRO A 308 17.17 19.48 -1.94
C PRO A 308 16.44 18.30 -2.59
N PHE A 309 16.14 17.23 -1.87
CA PHE A 309 15.57 15.99 -2.42
C PHE A 309 14.12 16.17 -2.90
N ALA A 310 13.70 15.28 -3.81
CA ALA A 310 12.42 15.39 -4.52
C ALA A 310 11.19 15.48 -3.61
N GLY A 311 11.19 14.76 -2.49
CA GLY A 311 10.08 14.78 -1.53
C GLY A 311 9.89 16.12 -0.83
N PHE A 312 10.93 16.94 -0.66
CA PHE A 312 10.80 18.31 -0.20
C PHE A 312 9.86 19.09 -1.11
N TRP A 313 10.16 19.14 -2.40
CA TRP A 313 9.39 19.91 -3.37
C TRP A 313 7.94 19.46 -3.49
N SER A 314 7.62 18.19 -3.32
CA SER A 314 6.26 17.70 -3.48
C SER A 314 5.46 17.68 -2.17
N LYS A 315 6.04 17.25 -1.07
CA LYS A 315 5.36 17.12 0.22
C LYS A 315 5.18 18.45 0.92
N ASP A 316 6.19 19.31 0.87
CA ASP A 316 6.15 20.64 1.43
C ASP A 316 5.11 21.49 0.69
N GLU A 317 5.07 21.40 -0.63
CA GLU A 317 4.08 22.05 -1.48
C GLU A 317 2.63 21.61 -1.15
N ILE A 318 2.41 20.32 -0.80
CA ILE A 318 1.08 19.89 -0.31
C ILE A 318 0.74 20.61 0.98
N ILE A 319 1.66 20.62 1.97
CA ILE A 319 1.42 21.19 3.29
C ILE A 319 1.19 22.71 3.20
N ASP A 320 1.99 23.39 2.38
CA ASP A 320 1.90 24.83 2.17
C ASP A 320 0.56 25.21 1.50
N ASN A 321 0.17 24.51 0.44
CA ASN A 321 -1.12 24.74 -0.21
C ASN A 321 -2.32 24.43 0.70
N VAL A 322 -2.24 23.42 1.57
CA VAL A 322 -3.27 23.15 2.58
C VAL A 322 -3.43 24.35 3.50
N GLY A 323 -2.32 24.96 3.94
CA GLY A 323 -2.33 26.18 4.75
C GLY A 323 -2.85 27.40 3.98
N ALA A 324 -2.37 27.62 2.76
CA ALA A 324 -2.75 28.74 1.89
C ALA A 324 -4.25 28.71 1.53
N ASN A 325 -4.83 27.50 1.38
CA ASN A 325 -6.26 27.32 1.13
C ASN A 325 -7.13 27.48 2.40
N GLY A 326 -6.56 27.91 3.53
CA GLY A 326 -7.28 28.23 4.77
C GLY A 326 -7.45 27.07 5.75
N TYR A 327 -6.88 25.88 5.46
CA TYR A 327 -7.00 24.70 6.32
C TYR A 327 -5.85 24.59 7.32
N THR A 328 -5.64 25.64 8.14
CA THR A 328 -4.50 25.74 9.08
C THR A 328 -4.38 24.55 10.03
N PHE A 329 -5.50 24.04 10.57
CA PHE A 329 -5.47 22.84 11.41
C PHE A 329 -4.92 21.62 10.68
N LEU A 330 -5.36 21.39 9.44
CA LEU A 330 -4.89 20.26 8.62
C LEU A 330 -3.43 20.44 8.20
N MET A 331 -2.95 21.65 8.00
CA MET A 331 -1.53 21.97 7.80
C MET A 331 -0.69 21.49 9.00
N TRP A 332 -1.14 21.80 10.23
CA TRP A 332 -0.42 21.32 11.43
C TRP A 332 -0.45 19.79 11.56
N VAL A 333 -1.54 19.14 11.19
CA VAL A 333 -1.59 17.67 11.11
C VAL A 333 -0.57 17.15 10.08
N GLY A 334 -0.46 17.77 8.92
CA GLY A 334 0.56 17.47 7.92
C GLY A 334 1.99 17.62 8.48
N LEU A 335 2.30 18.73 9.12
CA LEU A 335 3.60 18.97 9.75
C LEU A 335 3.94 17.94 10.84
N ALA A 336 2.98 17.61 11.71
CA ALA A 336 3.15 16.55 12.72
C ALA A 336 3.44 15.19 12.09
N GLY A 337 2.71 14.83 11.02
CA GLY A 337 2.95 13.61 10.26
C GLY A 337 4.33 13.60 9.58
N ALA A 338 4.84 14.76 9.12
CA ALA A 338 6.18 14.87 8.56
C ALA A 338 7.26 14.62 9.63
N ALA A 339 7.09 15.18 10.83
CA ALA A 339 7.96 14.92 11.96
C ALA A 339 7.97 13.42 12.34
N LEU A 340 6.80 12.80 12.44
CA LEU A 340 6.68 11.36 12.67
C LEU A 340 7.36 10.53 11.57
N THR A 341 7.26 10.98 10.30
CA THR A 341 7.95 10.32 9.17
C THR A 341 9.47 10.33 9.38
N ALA A 342 10.04 11.46 9.75
CA ALA A 342 11.47 11.57 10.04
C ALA A 342 11.87 10.66 11.21
N MET A 343 11.07 10.60 12.26
CA MET A 343 11.35 9.80 13.46
C MET A 343 11.36 8.29 13.14
N TYR A 344 10.32 7.73 12.50
CA TYR A 344 10.29 6.29 12.24
C TYR A 344 11.32 5.86 11.18
N MET A 345 11.63 6.71 10.18
CA MET A 345 12.67 6.40 9.19
C MET A 345 14.07 6.48 9.80
N THR A 346 14.32 7.42 10.70
CA THR A 346 15.59 7.48 11.45
C THR A 346 15.75 6.22 12.31
N ARG A 347 14.68 5.79 13.02
CA ARG A 347 14.69 4.56 13.81
C ARG A 347 14.99 3.34 12.92
N ALA A 348 14.29 3.19 11.79
CA ALA A 348 14.52 2.07 10.86
C ALA A 348 15.96 2.07 10.31
N THR A 349 16.46 3.23 9.92
CA THR A 349 17.85 3.40 9.44
C THR A 349 18.87 3.01 10.51
N TYR A 350 18.66 3.45 11.75
CA TYR A 350 19.57 3.15 12.85
C TYR A 350 19.60 1.65 13.17
N LEU A 351 18.43 1.03 13.29
CA LEU A 351 18.30 -0.39 13.62
C LEU A 351 18.88 -1.31 12.54
N THR A 352 18.82 -0.91 11.27
CA THR A 352 19.28 -1.73 10.14
C THR A 352 20.78 -1.55 9.86
N PHE A 353 21.26 -0.30 9.81
CA PHE A 353 22.58 -0.01 9.27
C PHE A 353 23.62 0.38 10.32
N PHE A 354 23.19 0.75 11.52
CA PHE A 354 24.09 1.19 12.59
C PHE A 354 24.07 0.20 13.77
N GLY A 355 24.96 0.43 14.74
CA GLY A 355 25.13 -0.43 15.90
C GLY A 355 25.91 -1.70 15.57
N GLU A 356 25.81 -2.68 16.46
CA GLU A 356 26.46 -3.99 16.29
C GLU A 356 25.56 -4.93 15.47
N PRO A 357 26.13 -5.83 14.65
CA PRO A 357 25.39 -6.88 13.97
C PRO A 357 24.68 -7.79 14.99
N ARG A 358 23.43 -8.14 14.72
CA ARG A 358 22.61 -8.99 15.59
C ARG A 358 22.06 -10.18 14.80
N GLY A 359 21.80 -11.30 15.52
CA GLY A 359 21.21 -12.50 14.94
C GLY A 359 21.82 -12.91 13.61
N ALA A 360 21.02 -13.02 12.58
CA ALA A 360 21.45 -13.40 11.24
C ALA A 360 22.54 -12.47 10.65
N ALA A 361 22.51 -11.17 10.91
CA ALA A 361 23.57 -10.24 10.47
C ALA A 361 24.92 -10.47 11.19
N ALA A 362 24.90 -11.06 12.38
CA ALA A 362 26.10 -11.46 13.12
C ALA A 362 26.68 -12.81 12.67
N GLY A 363 25.92 -13.57 11.85
CA GLY A 363 26.32 -14.91 11.38
C GLY A 363 25.70 -16.07 12.16
N HIS A 364 24.78 -15.78 13.09
CA HIS A 364 23.96 -16.83 13.75
C HIS A 364 22.78 -17.17 12.81
N GLY A 365 22.80 -18.38 12.23
CA GLY A 365 21.70 -18.85 11.39
C GLY A 365 20.45 -19.16 12.21
N HIS A 366 19.29 -19.25 11.56
CA HIS A 366 18.02 -19.60 12.19
C HIS A 366 18.06 -20.98 12.92
N ASP A 367 18.98 -21.86 12.54
CA ASP A 367 19.14 -23.18 13.14
C ASP A 367 19.66 -23.11 14.59
N ASP A 368 20.45 -22.07 14.91
CA ASP A 368 20.98 -21.88 16.28
C ASP A 368 19.93 -21.34 17.26
N ALA A 369 18.95 -20.56 16.76
CA ALA A 369 17.88 -20.02 17.60
C ALA A 369 16.89 -21.12 18.05
N HIS A 370 16.64 -22.14 17.23
CA HIS A 370 15.84 -23.30 17.62
C HIS A 370 16.59 -24.23 18.57
N ALA A 371 17.92 -24.31 18.50
CA ALA A 371 18.74 -25.08 19.45
C ALA A 371 18.73 -24.41 20.84
N GLU A 372 18.82 -23.08 20.93
CA GLU A 372 18.73 -22.38 22.22
C GLU A 372 17.32 -22.42 22.84
N GLU A 373 16.24 -22.38 22.05
CA GLU A 373 14.88 -22.57 22.56
C GLU A 373 14.67 -24.02 23.06
N HIS A 374 15.20 -25.03 22.38
CA HIS A 374 15.14 -26.39 22.82
C HIS A 374 16.02 -26.65 24.06
N GLU A 375 17.17 -26.00 24.21
CA GLU A 375 18.00 -26.12 25.41
C GLU A 375 17.37 -25.44 26.63
N MET A 376 16.67 -24.31 26.44
CA MET A 376 15.93 -23.65 27.53
C MET A 376 14.65 -24.42 27.94
N GLU A 377 13.98 -25.10 27.01
CA GLU A 377 12.82 -25.95 27.31
C GLU A 377 13.23 -27.21 28.12
N HIS A 378 14.44 -27.75 27.92
CA HIS A 378 14.96 -28.86 28.67
C HIS A 378 15.42 -28.52 30.11
N ILE A 379 15.65 -27.23 30.40
CA ILE A 379 16.04 -26.77 31.75
C ILE A 379 14.82 -26.45 32.63
N SER A 380 13.63 -26.29 32.05
CA SER A 380 12.41 -26.03 32.81
C SER A 380 11.61 -27.30 33.05
N VAL A 381 11.91 -27.94 34.18
CA VAL A 381 11.00 -28.74 35.02
C VAL A 381 10.53 -30.09 34.45
N GLY A 382 10.92 -31.15 35.15
CA GLY A 382 10.28 -32.45 35.10
C GLY A 382 8.78 -32.37 35.42
N ALA A 383 7.96 -32.35 34.40
CA ALA A 383 6.53 -32.59 34.49
C ALA A 383 6.24 -34.02 34.01
N PRO A 384 5.34 -34.77 34.67
CA PRO A 384 5.09 -36.18 34.35
C PRO A 384 4.43 -36.32 32.98
N GLU A 385 4.90 -37.32 32.22
CA GLU A 385 4.37 -37.65 30.89
C GLU A 385 2.84 -37.85 30.89
N PRO A 386 2.12 -37.32 29.90
CA PRO A 386 0.73 -37.64 29.69
C PRO A 386 0.62 -39.09 29.15
N ARG A 387 -0.09 -39.96 29.89
CA ARG A 387 -0.41 -41.33 29.49
C ARG A 387 -1.01 -41.36 28.09
N SER A 388 -0.41 -42.11 27.19
CA SER A 388 -0.90 -42.34 25.84
C SER A 388 -2.28 -43.04 25.85
N LEU A 389 -3.28 -42.37 25.25
CA LEU A 389 -4.62 -42.92 24.96
C LEU A 389 -4.63 -43.82 23.71
N SER A 390 -3.67 -44.75 23.59
CA SER A 390 -3.60 -45.67 22.44
C SER A 390 -4.07 -47.09 22.71
N SER A 391 -4.79 -47.38 23.83
CA SER A 391 -5.25 -48.73 24.17
C SER A 391 -6.78 -48.94 24.23
N ALA A 392 -7.58 -48.08 23.65
CA ALA A 392 -9.06 -48.19 23.73
C ALA A 392 -9.81 -48.27 22.37
N VAL A 393 -9.12 -48.59 21.27
CA VAL A 393 -9.80 -48.75 19.95
C VAL A 393 -9.46 -50.12 19.29
N ASN A 394 -9.38 -51.19 20.03
CA ASN A 394 -9.35 -52.52 19.44
C ASN A 394 -10.27 -53.49 20.17
N ALA A 395 -11.57 -53.21 20.17
CA ALA A 395 -12.61 -54.21 20.49
C ALA A 395 -13.88 -53.86 19.71
N GLY A 396 -14.09 -54.46 18.55
CA GLY A 396 -15.36 -54.31 17.84
C GLY A 396 -15.31 -54.54 16.32
N HIS A 397 -14.66 -55.58 15.83
CA HIS A 397 -14.99 -56.12 14.51
C HIS A 397 -15.78 -57.43 14.67
N GLY A 398 -17.10 -57.27 14.72
CA GLY A 398 -18.06 -58.32 14.45
C GLY A 398 -18.33 -58.43 12.97
N THR A 399 -18.01 -59.57 12.41
CA THR A 399 -18.39 -60.03 11.06
C THR A 399 -19.92 -60.06 10.89
N VAL A 400 -20.45 -59.44 9.84
CA VAL A 400 -21.75 -59.82 9.24
C VAL A 400 -21.53 -60.11 7.78
N GLN A 401 -21.66 -61.40 7.42
CA GLN A 401 -21.96 -61.88 6.06
C GLN A 401 -23.39 -61.50 5.68
N HIS A 402 -23.61 -60.87 4.57
CA HIS A 402 -24.48 -61.25 3.45
C HIS A 402 -24.30 -60.23 2.33
#